data_b0ba877a249f7c454e7f08b5b9be5278
#
_entry.id   b0ba877a249f7c454e7f08b5b9be5278
#
_cell.length_a   1.000
_cell.length_b   1.000
_cell.length_c   1.000
_cell.angle_alpha   90.00
_cell.angle_beta   90.00
_cell.angle_gamma   90.00
#
_symmetry.space_group_name_H-M   'P 1'
#
loop_
_entity.id
_entity.type
_entity.pdbx_description
1 polymer ?
#
loop_
_entity_poly.entity_id
_entity_poly.type
_entity_poly.pdbx_seq_one_letter_code
_entity_poly.pdbx_strand_id
1 'polypeptide(L)'
;MLGNTPITFPIEWHNAKIPGYAGRLSVPNLHGFSAQMVFSSVAARFFQPQIGGAGATVSTAAGLPFRIDHDEKFNESTHVQYQPWKTGPWFGANWRYDSGLVAGNAPCYGIDPLNSCPQSTTLNMQPAVLMQDGFGNPLSADQEFEAGFTCNGVRATPTTPLPSTCLASQFGSSLIKVPAINAENDDHNPARIASRHLFDIAAGDDNLFKGDHYKWSLTLTVINVTNKLALYNFLSTFSGTHYVTPRALTAQIGFHF
;
A
#
# COMPACT_ATOMS: atom_id res chain seq x y z
N MET A 1 30.36 12.43 0.47
CA MET A 1 29.01 11.96 0.12
C MET A 1 28.24 11.83 1.42
N LEU A 2 27.34 12.74 1.69
CA LEU A 2 26.42 12.60 2.83
C LEU A 2 25.42 11.51 2.42
N GLY A 3 25.46 10.37 3.12
CA GLY A 3 24.48 9.31 2.89
C GLY A 3 23.06 9.85 3.07
N ASN A 4 22.11 9.26 2.34
CA ASN A 4 20.68 9.57 2.40
C ASN A 4 20.15 9.33 3.83
N THR A 5 20.39 10.25 4.73
CA THR A 5 19.60 10.35 5.94
C THR A 5 18.28 10.98 5.55
N PRO A 6 17.15 10.32 5.77
CA PRO A 6 15.84 10.94 5.51
C PRO A 6 15.73 12.17 6.42
N ILE A 7 15.82 13.33 5.81
CA ILE A 7 15.57 14.58 6.52
C ILE A 7 14.06 14.72 6.55
N THR A 8 13.45 14.52 7.71
CA THR A 8 12.02 14.77 7.91
C THR A 8 11.82 16.25 8.16
N PHE A 9 11.05 16.89 7.30
CA PHE A 9 10.59 18.26 7.52
C PHE A 9 9.10 18.22 7.90
N PRO A 10 8.67 19.00 8.89
CA PRO A 10 7.25 19.21 9.11
C PRO A 10 6.66 19.91 7.88
N ILE A 11 5.51 19.41 7.42
CA ILE A 11 4.76 20.01 6.31
C ILE A 11 3.44 20.49 6.88
N GLU A 12 3.09 21.74 6.64
CA GLU A 12 1.83 22.33 7.07
C GLU A 12 0.96 22.67 5.87
N TRP A 13 -0.28 22.20 5.91
CA TRP A 13 -1.30 22.49 4.90
C TRP A 13 -2.30 23.51 5.43
N HIS A 14 -2.91 24.28 4.53
CA HIS A 14 -3.94 25.26 4.90
C HIS A 14 -5.05 24.65 5.77
N ASN A 15 -5.50 23.45 5.43
CA ASN A 15 -6.49 22.72 6.20
C ASN A 15 -6.36 21.20 5.93
N ALA A 16 -6.88 20.41 6.87
CA ALA A 16 -7.01 18.97 6.71
C ALA A 16 -8.32 18.47 7.32
N LYS A 17 -8.96 17.49 6.69
CA LYS A 17 -10.12 16.78 7.20
C LYS A 17 -9.86 15.29 7.12
N ILE A 18 -9.82 14.62 8.27
CA ILE A 18 -9.46 13.19 8.37
C ILE A 18 -10.58 12.44 9.11
N PRO A 19 -11.79 12.32 8.51
CA PRO A 19 -12.80 11.46 9.06
C PRO A 19 -12.41 10.00 8.93
N GLY A 20 -12.77 9.20 9.91
CA GLY A 20 -12.51 7.77 9.89
C GLY A 20 -13.28 7.04 10.97
N TYR A 21 -13.26 5.73 10.88
CA TYR A 21 -13.77 4.84 11.91
C TYR A 21 -12.86 3.63 12.05
N ALA A 22 -12.86 3.05 13.24
CA ALA A 22 -12.18 1.80 13.51
C ALA A 22 -13.05 0.94 14.41
N GLY A 23 -12.91 -0.37 14.30
CA GLY A 23 -13.63 -1.31 15.13
C GLY A 23 -12.82 -2.57 15.39
N ARG A 24 -13.22 -3.26 16.47
CA ARG A 24 -12.67 -4.55 16.85
C ARG A 24 -13.79 -5.49 17.24
N LEU A 25 -13.77 -6.68 16.69
CA LEU A 25 -14.60 -7.80 17.09
C LEU A 25 -13.71 -8.89 17.68
N SER A 26 -14.13 -9.51 18.77
CA SER A 26 -13.35 -10.57 19.39
C SER A 26 -14.27 -11.70 19.83
N VAL A 27 -13.92 -12.92 19.50
CA VAL A 27 -14.50 -14.15 20.01
C VAL A 27 -13.48 -14.70 21.01
N PRO A 28 -13.76 -14.65 22.33
CA PRO A 28 -12.89 -15.25 23.32
C PRO A 28 -12.85 -16.76 23.13
N ASN A 29 -11.91 -17.43 23.80
CA ASN A 29 -11.77 -18.88 23.66
C ASN A 29 -13.09 -19.61 23.89
N LEU A 30 -13.63 -20.19 22.82
CA LEU A 30 -14.83 -21.03 22.81
C LEU A 30 -14.44 -22.45 22.35
N HIS A 31 -14.36 -23.37 23.28
CA HIS A 31 -13.94 -24.75 22.99
C HIS A 31 -12.60 -24.87 22.23
N GLY A 32 -11.64 -24.05 22.61
CA GLY A 32 -10.33 -23.98 21.96
C GLY A 32 -10.25 -23.06 20.73
N PHE A 33 -11.35 -22.55 20.24
CA PHE A 33 -11.39 -21.59 19.14
C PHE A 33 -11.39 -20.14 19.66
N SER A 34 -10.58 -19.30 19.10
CA SER A 34 -10.58 -17.85 19.33
C SER A 34 -10.43 -17.10 18.00
N ALA A 35 -11.04 -15.94 17.91
CA ALA A 35 -10.91 -15.08 16.73
C ALA A 35 -10.92 -13.61 17.13
N GLN A 36 -10.17 -12.82 16.38
CA GLN A 36 -10.14 -11.37 16.50
C GLN A 36 -10.11 -10.75 15.12
N MET A 37 -10.94 -9.77 14.90
CA MET A 37 -10.98 -8.94 13.71
C MET A 37 -10.79 -7.47 14.11
N VAL A 38 -9.89 -6.79 13.44
CA VAL A 38 -9.69 -5.34 13.55
C VAL A 38 -9.85 -4.73 12.18
N PHE A 39 -10.61 -3.66 12.09
CA PHE A 39 -10.81 -2.98 10.82
C PHE A 39 -10.80 -1.47 11.01
N SER A 40 -10.40 -0.76 9.98
CA SER A 40 -10.43 0.70 9.95
C SER A 40 -10.64 1.26 8.55
N SER A 41 -11.13 2.49 8.51
CA SER A 41 -11.31 3.28 7.31
C SER A 41 -10.89 4.72 7.63
N VAL A 42 -10.07 5.30 6.79
CA VAL A 42 -9.62 6.68 6.91
C VAL A 42 -9.76 7.38 5.57
N ALA A 43 -10.31 8.59 5.60
CA ALA A 43 -10.46 9.44 4.43
C ALA A 43 -9.70 10.75 4.66
N ALA A 44 -8.40 10.75 4.39
CA ALA A 44 -7.51 11.87 4.67
C ALA A 44 -7.53 12.88 3.51
N ARG A 45 -8.25 13.99 3.66
CA ARG A 45 -8.33 15.12 2.74
C ARG A 45 -7.48 16.27 3.22
N PHE A 46 -6.64 16.77 2.36
CA PHE A 46 -5.80 17.94 2.59
C PHE A 46 -6.16 19.04 1.60
N PHE A 47 -5.97 20.28 2.01
CA PHE A 47 -6.31 21.45 1.22
C PHE A 47 -5.06 22.29 1.01
N GLN A 48 -4.79 22.61 -0.23
CA GLN A 48 -3.73 23.55 -0.60
C GLN A 48 -4.08 24.98 -0.18
N PRO A 49 -3.11 25.90 -0.06
CA PRO A 49 -1.69 25.70 -0.30
C PRO A 49 -0.98 25.04 0.87
N GLN A 50 0.26 24.57 0.63
CA GLN A 50 1.20 24.29 1.71
C GLN A 50 1.61 25.62 2.35
N ILE A 51 1.44 25.75 3.68
CA ILE A 51 1.69 26.99 4.43
C ILE A 51 2.95 26.95 5.29
N GLY A 52 3.55 25.77 5.45
CA GLY A 52 4.78 25.57 6.23
C GLY A 52 5.57 24.35 5.77
N GLY A 53 6.81 24.25 6.25
CA GLY A 53 7.73 23.18 5.92
C GLY A 53 8.67 23.48 4.74
N ALA A 54 9.58 22.54 4.46
CA ALA A 54 10.52 22.67 3.35
C ALA A 54 9.78 22.62 2.01
N GLY A 55 10.15 23.55 1.11
CA GLY A 55 9.53 23.61 -0.21
C GLY A 55 8.14 24.23 -0.24
N ALA A 56 7.71 24.90 0.84
CA ALA A 56 6.46 25.66 0.83
C ALA A 56 6.50 26.71 -0.30
N THR A 57 5.80 26.40 -1.38
CA THR A 57 5.56 27.35 -2.48
C THR A 57 4.13 27.81 -2.41
N VAL A 58 3.89 29.08 -2.69
CA VAL A 58 2.53 29.59 -2.80
C VAL A 58 1.90 28.95 -4.03
N SER A 59 1.11 27.90 -3.82
CA SER A 59 0.36 27.28 -4.89
C SER A 59 -0.75 28.23 -5.35
N THR A 60 -0.84 28.47 -6.65
CA THR A 60 -1.94 29.23 -7.24
C THR A 60 -3.27 28.51 -7.19
N ALA A 61 -3.26 27.20 -6.92
CA ALA A 61 -4.45 26.34 -6.77
C ALA A 61 -4.94 26.31 -5.30
N ALA A 62 -5.02 27.47 -4.65
CA ALA A 62 -5.44 27.58 -3.27
C ALA A 62 -6.83 26.94 -3.05
N GLY A 63 -6.92 26.08 -2.05
CA GLY A 63 -8.18 25.48 -1.60
C GLY A 63 -8.62 24.21 -2.31
N LEU A 64 -7.93 23.75 -3.34
CA LEU A 64 -8.23 22.46 -3.96
C LEU A 64 -7.87 21.30 -3.04
N PRO A 65 -8.80 20.39 -2.77
CA PRO A 65 -8.55 19.23 -1.94
C PRO A 65 -7.80 18.14 -2.72
N PHE A 66 -6.99 17.38 -2.00
CA PHE A 66 -6.31 16.18 -2.51
C PHE A 66 -6.21 15.11 -1.42
N ARG A 67 -5.91 13.88 -1.80
CA ARG A 67 -5.65 12.76 -0.91
C ARG A 67 -4.16 12.53 -0.78
N ILE A 68 -3.71 12.27 0.43
CA ILE A 68 -2.31 11.91 0.66
C ILE A 68 -2.10 10.40 0.49
N ASP A 69 -0.85 10.03 0.35
CA ASP A 69 -0.38 8.66 0.19
C ASP A 69 -0.65 7.72 1.39
N HIS A 70 -1.16 8.25 2.49
CA HIS A 70 -1.61 7.50 3.67
C HIS A 70 -3.14 7.35 3.76
N ASP A 71 -3.88 7.87 2.77
CA ASP A 71 -5.32 7.65 2.70
C ASP A 71 -5.62 6.21 2.28
N GLU A 72 -6.35 5.49 3.12
CA GLU A 72 -6.79 4.13 2.86
C GLU A 72 -8.27 3.96 3.13
N LYS A 73 -9.02 3.61 2.08
CA LYS A 73 -10.49 3.50 2.19
C LYS A 73 -10.94 2.46 3.19
N PHE A 74 -10.24 1.34 3.27
CA PHE A 74 -10.56 0.27 4.21
C PHE A 74 -9.39 -0.69 4.37
N ASN A 75 -9.12 -1.08 5.60
CA ASN A 75 -8.22 -2.19 5.92
C ASN A 75 -8.84 -3.08 6.99
N GLU A 76 -8.43 -4.31 6.97
CA GLU A 76 -8.88 -5.34 7.90
C GLU A 76 -7.76 -6.31 8.21
N SER A 77 -7.72 -6.77 9.45
CA SER A 77 -6.87 -7.87 9.90
C SER A 77 -7.68 -8.82 10.78
N THR A 78 -7.83 -10.05 10.33
CA THR A 78 -8.51 -11.12 11.06
C THR A 78 -7.51 -12.17 11.46
N HIS A 79 -7.43 -12.43 12.76
CA HIS A 79 -6.68 -13.52 13.36
C HIS A 79 -7.64 -14.58 13.85
N VAL A 80 -7.38 -15.85 13.53
CA VAL A 80 -8.08 -16.98 14.09
C VAL A 80 -7.07 -17.97 14.66
N GLN A 81 -7.40 -18.57 15.80
CA GLN A 81 -6.58 -19.59 16.42
C GLN A 81 -7.45 -20.73 16.94
N TYR A 82 -6.96 -21.94 16.78
CA TYR A 82 -7.57 -23.13 17.34
C TYR A 82 -6.56 -23.91 18.16
N GLN A 83 -6.89 -24.12 19.45
CA GLN A 83 -6.12 -24.89 20.40
C GLN A 83 -7.09 -25.82 21.14
N PRO A 84 -7.22 -27.09 20.73
CA PRO A 84 -8.25 -28.00 21.26
C PRO A 84 -8.06 -28.35 22.73
N TRP A 85 -6.85 -28.23 23.26
CA TRP A 85 -6.51 -28.53 24.65
C TRP A 85 -5.99 -27.29 25.37
N LYS A 86 -6.05 -27.30 26.70
CA LYS A 86 -5.51 -26.18 27.49
C LYS A 86 -3.99 -25.99 27.32
N THR A 87 -3.29 -27.05 27.03
CA THR A 87 -1.85 -27.09 26.73
C THR A 87 -1.63 -28.03 25.56
N GLY A 88 -0.68 -27.74 24.69
CA GLY A 88 -0.37 -28.55 23.51
C GLY A 88 -0.47 -27.77 22.21
N PRO A 89 -0.55 -28.46 21.10
CA PRO A 89 -0.46 -27.82 19.79
C PRO A 89 -1.64 -26.90 19.51
N TRP A 90 -1.34 -25.81 18.85
CA TRP A 90 -2.28 -24.84 18.33
C TRP A 90 -2.01 -24.54 16.86
N PHE A 91 -3.05 -24.09 16.17
CA PHE A 91 -3.00 -23.65 14.78
C PHE A 91 -3.61 -22.27 14.68
N GLY A 92 -2.97 -21.38 13.92
CA GLY A 92 -3.41 -20.01 13.72
C GLY A 92 -3.37 -19.63 12.24
N ALA A 93 -4.22 -18.70 11.88
CA ALA A 93 -4.21 -18.06 10.57
C ALA A 93 -4.48 -16.57 10.72
N ASN A 94 -3.79 -15.76 9.93
CA ASN A 94 -4.05 -14.35 9.76
C ASN A 94 -4.49 -14.09 8.32
N TRP A 95 -5.55 -13.34 8.17
CA TRP A 95 -5.96 -12.74 6.92
C TRP A 95 -5.90 -11.22 7.06
N ARG A 96 -5.26 -10.57 6.10
CA ARG A 96 -5.20 -9.13 5.99
C ARG A 96 -5.76 -8.71 4.64
N TYR A 97 -6.64 -7.73 4.67
CA TYR A 97 -7.15 -7.06 3.50
C TYR A 97 -6.80 -5.58 3.55
N ASP A 98 -6.23 -5.08 2.47
CA ASP A 98 -5.97 -3.66 2.27
C ASP A 98 -6.63 -3.21 0.96
N SER A 99 -7.41 -2.13 1.02
CA SER A 99 -8.04 -1.55 -0.18
C SER A 99 -7.07 -0.80 -1.07
N GLY A 100 -5.87 -0.53 -0.58
CA GLY A 100 -4.78 0.18 -1.22
C GLY A 100 -4.70 1.65 -0.84
N LEU A 101 -3.48 2.04 -0.46
CA LEU A 101 -3.11 3.44 -0.22
C LEU A 101 -3.16 4.23 -1.53
N VAL A 102 -3.24 5.54 -1.44
CA VAL A 102 -3.02 6.43 -2.59
C VAL A 102 -1.59 6.23 -3.08
N ALA A 103 -1.42 6.07 -4.38
CA ALA A 103 -0.10 6.00 -5.01
C ALA A 103 0.50 7.40 -5.08
N GLY A 104 1.77 7.54 -4.70
CA GLY A 104 2.44 8.85 -4.64
C GLY A 104 2.51 9.52 -6.00
N ASN A 105 3.20 8.95 -6.94
CA ASN A 105 3.41 9.54 -8.27
C ASN A 105 2.92 8.55 -9.33
N ALA A 106 1.61 8.49 -9.54
CA ALA A 106 1.04 7.67 -10.59
C ALA A 106 1.01 8.41 -11.92
N PRO A 107 1.14 7.71 -13.04
CA PRO A 107 0.94 8.31 -14.35
C PRO A 107 -0.47 8.88 -14.46
N CYS A 108 -0.62 9.94 -15.17
CA CYS A 108 -1.88 10.61 -15.40
C CYS A 108 -2.25 10.71 -16.88
N TYR A 109 -3.53 10.86 -17.14
CA TYR A 109 -4.06 11.07 -18.48
C TYR A 109 -4.35 12.55 -18.66
N GLY A 110 -3.44 13.33 -19.15
CA GLY A 110 -3.42 14.78 -19.22
C GLY A 110 -4.58 15.52 -19.86
N ILE A 111 -5.82 15.18 -19.55
CA ILE A 111 -7.01 15.80 -20.14
C ILE A 111 -7.74 16.73 -19.16
N ASP A 112 -7.48 16.59 -17.85
CA ASP A 112 -8.21 17.38 -16.86
C ASP A 112 -7.39 18.61 -16.43
N PRO A 113 -7.86 19.84 -16.71
CA PRO A 113 -7.19 21.05 -16.25
C PRO A 113 -7.25 21.24 -14.73
N LEU A 114 -8.04 20.45 -14.00
CA LEU A 114 -8.12 20.45 -12.55
C LEU A 114 -7.16 19.45 -11.89
N ASN A 115 -6.61 18.52 -12.66
CA ASN A 115 -5.56 17.63 -12.17
C ASN A 115 -4.21 18.31 -12.32
N SER A 116 -3.34 18.10 -11.36
CA SER A 116 -1.92 18.49 -11.40
C SER A 116 -1.13 17.82 -12.53
N CYS A 117 -1.80 17.13 -13.42
CA CYS A 117 -1.24 16.46 -14.58
C CYS A 117 -0.80 17.50 -15.63
N PRO A 118 0.48 17.54 -16.02
CA PRO A 118 0.93 18.41 -17.07
C PRO A 118 0.20 18.11 -18.38
N GLN A 119 -0.07 19.15 -19.16
CA GLN A 119 -0.87 19.06 -20.38
C GLN A 119 -0.41 17.94 -21.31
N SER A 120 -1.32 17.04 -21.66
CA SER A 120 -1.04 15.91 -22.53
C SER A 120 -0.92 16.34 -23.98
N THR A 121 0.02 15.69 -24.65
CA THR A 121 0.01 15.62 -26.11
C THR A 121 -1.01 14.58 -26.54
N THR A 122 -2.01 14.98 -27.29
CA THR A 122 -2.92 14.03 -27.93
C THR A 122 -2.24 13.44 -29.16
N LEU A 123 -1.99 12.14 -29.14
CA LEU A 123 -1.58 11.38 -30.31
C LEU A 123 -2.80 10.79 -31.01
N ASN A 124 -3.03 11.15 -32.26
CA ASN A 124 -4.15 10.65 -33.03
C ASN A 124 -5.53 10.79 -32.35
N MET A 125 -5.79 11.94 -31.71
CA MET A 125 -7.03 12.21 -30.96
C MET A 125 -7.26 11.30 -29.75
N GLN A 126 -6.28 10.51 -29.34
CA GLN A 126 -6.32 9.70 -28.13
C GLN A 126 -5.34 10.24 -27.09
N PRO A 127 -5.71 10.21 -25.80
CA PRO A 127 -4.80 10.64 -24.75
C PRO A 127 -3.63 9.65 -24.62
N ALA A 128 -2.42 10.19 -24.65
CA ALA A 128 -1.22 9.46 -24.24
C ALA A 128 -1.13 9.45 -22.73
N VAL A 129 -0.60 8.36 -22.18
CA VAL A 129 -0.27 8.30 -20.75
C VAL A 129 1.01 9.07 -20.51
N LEU A 130 0.96 10.04 -19.63
CA LEU A 130 2.15 10.77 -19.20
C LEU A 130 2.82 9.98 -18.08
N MET A 131 4.00 9.46 -18.38
CA MET A 131 4.87 8.80 -17.41
C MET A 131 5.64 9.85 -16.59
N GLN A 132 4.88 10.69 -15.91
CA GLN A 132 5.40 11.77 -15.08
C GLN A 132 4.68 11.78 -13.75
N ASP A 133 5.38 12.24 -12.71
CA ASP A 133 4.77 12.50 -11.43
C ASP A 133 3.89 13.77 -11.47
N GLY A 134 3.14 14.02 -10.40
CA GLY A 134 2.30 15.22 -10.26
C GLY A 134 3.08 16.55 -10.29
N PHE A 135 4.41 16.51 -10.27
CA PHE A 135 5.29 17.68 -10.41
C PHE A 135 5.87 17.84 -11.82
N GLY A 136 5.53 16.92 -12.73
CA GLY A 136 6.02 16.93 -14.11
C GLY A 136 7.41 16.30 -14.29
N ASN A 137 7.94 15.60 -13.27
CA ASN A 137 9.20 14.87 -13.42
C ASN A 137 8.94 13.53 -14.09
N PRO A 138 9.74 13.12 -15.09
CA PRO A 138 9.57 11.82 -15.71
C PRO A 138 9.82 10.71 -14.71
N LEU A 139 8.99 9.65 -14.76
CA LEU A 139 9.26 8.43 -14.05
C LEU A 139 10.48 7.74 -14.66
N SER A 140 11.32 7.16 -13.81
CA SER A 140 12.41 6.31 -14.27
C SER A 140 11.91 4.95 -14.74
N ALA A 141 12.68 4.28 -15.60
CA ALA A 141 12.36 2.92 -16.03
C ALA A 141 12.20 1.95 -14.83
N ASP A 142 13.01 2.13 -13.80
CA ASP A 142 12.93 1.32 -12.58
C ASP A 142 11.62 1.56 -11.82
N GLN A 143 11.18 2.81 -11.69
CA GLN A 143 9.89 3.15 -11.07
C GLN A 143 8.69 2.57 -11.85
N GLU A 144 8.73 2.65 -13.18
CA GLU A 144 7.70 2.04 -14.04
C GLU A 144 7.67 0.51 -13.89
N PHE A 145 8.84 -0.12 -13.82
CA PHE A 145 8.98 -1.55 -13.56
C PHE A 145 8.45 -1.93 -12.18
N GLU A 146 8.81 -1.18 -11.14
CA GLU A 146 8.32 -1.39 -9.77
C GLU A 146 6.80 -1.29 -9.68
N ALA A 147 6.19 -0.35 -10.38
CA ALA A 147 4.74 -0.19 -10.45
C ALA A 147 4.04 -1.30 -11.27
N GLY A 148 4.81 -2.12 -11.98
CA GLY A 148 4.26 -3.16 -12.86
C GLY A 148 3.54 -2.60 -14.08
N PHE A 149 3.99 -1.45 -14.60
CA PHE A 149 3.40 -0.80 -15.75
C PHE A 149 3.66 -1.57 -17.05
N THR A 150 2.64 -1.56 -17.91
CA THR A 150 2.69 -2.22 -19.22
C THR A 150 2.13 -1.31 -20.31
N CYS A 151 2.62 -1.46 -21.52
CA CYS A 151 2.01 -0.88 -22.72
C CYS A 151 1.79 -2.00 -23.73
N ASN A 152 0.57 -2.18 -24.23
CA ASN A 152 0.19 -3.33 -25.07
C ASN A 152 0.59 -4.68 -24.45
N GLY A 153 0.51 -4.81 -23.13
CA GLY A 153 0.91 -6.04 -22.41
C GLY A 153 2.42 -6.22 -22.23
N VAL A 154 3.26 -5.37 -22.83
CA VAL A 154 4.72 -5.40 -22.63
C VAL A 154 5.06 -4.57 -21.38
N ARG A 155 5.71 -5.21 -20.41
CA ARG A 155 6.10 -4.58 -19.15
C ARG A 155 7.38 -3.75 -19.31
N ALA A 156 7.45 -2.60 -18.64
CA ALA A 156 8.69 -1.89 -18.42
C ALA A 156 9.73 -2.82 -17.75
N THR A 157 11.00 -2.56 -18.02
CA THR A 157 12.12 -3.23 -17.32
C THR A 157 12.91 -2.18 -16.55
N PRO A 158 13.76 -2.55 -15.58
CA PRO A 158 14.55 -1.58 -14.82
C PRO A 158 15.41 -0.63 -15.67
N THR A 159 15.70 -1.03 -16.93
CA THR A 159 16.55 -0.27 -17.84
C THR A 159 15.83 0.24 -19.08
N THR A 160 14.59 -0.20 -19.32
CA THR A 160 13.81 0.18 -20.50
C THR A 160 12.43 0.68 -20.07
N PRO A 161 12.18 1.99 -20.14
CA PRO A 161 10.88 2.55 -19.82
C PRO A 161 9.85 2.17 -20.88
N LEU A 162 8.58 2.39 -20.55
CA LEU A 162 7.50 2.31 -21.54
C LEU A 162 7.68 3.38 -22.63
N PRO A 163 7.21 3.12 -23.85
CA PRO A 163 7.29 4.09 -24.92
C PRO A 163 6.46 5.34 -24.55
N SER A 164 7.02 6.53 -24.80
CA SER A 164 6.32 7.81 -24.59
C SER A 164 5.06 7.97 -25.45
N THR A 165 4.88 7.08 -26.42
CA THR A 165 3.69 6.98 -27.28
C THR A 165 2.63 6.01 -26.78
N CYS A 166 2.77 5.50 -25.55
CA CYS A 166 1.78 4.59 -24.96
C CYS A 166 0.44 5.30 -24.79
N LEU A 167 -0.58 4.80 -25.48
CA LEU A 167 -1.93 5.33 -25.38
C LEU A 167 -2.61 4.85 -24.10
N ALA A 168 -3.54 5.63 -23.59
CA ALA A 168 -4.30 5.27 -22.40
C ALA A 168 -5.05 3.94 -22.54
N SER A 169 -5.51 3.61 -23.75
CA SER A 169 -6.15 2.31 -24.04
C SER A 169 -5.20 1.11 -24.05
N GLN A 170 -3.90 1.35 -24.13
CA GLN A 170 -2.83 0.34 -24.19
C GLN A 170 -2.12 0.17 -22.86
N PHE A 171 -2.29 1.16 -21.98
CA PHE A 171 -1.66 1.19 -20.67
C PHE A 171 -2.33 0.23 -19.70
N GLY A 172 -1.53 -0.44 -18.89
CA GLY A 172 -2.01 -1.29 -17.80
C GLY A 172 -1.04 -1.30 -16.63
N SER A 173 -1.57 -1.67 -15.48
CA SER A 173 -0.75 -1.93 -14.29
C SER A 173 -1.37 -3.06 -13.49
N SER A 174 -0.51 -3.93 -12.96
CA SER A 174 -0.92 -5.03 -12.08
C SER A 174 -0.87 -4.66 -10.61
N LEU A 175 -0.10 -3.64 -10.25
CA LEU A 175 0.20 -3.27 -8.86
C LEU A 175 -0.41 -1.94 -8.45
N ILE A 176 -0.75 -1.07 -9.42
CA ILE A 176 -1.38 0.22 -9.19
C ILE A 176 -2.66 0.30 -10.01
N LYS A 177 -3.75 0.65 -9.34
CA LYS A 177 -5.03 0.92 -10.00
C LYS A 177 -5.07 2.39 -10.39
N VAL A 178 -4.79 2.66 -11.65
CA VAL A 178 -4.95 3.99 -12.25
C VAL A 178 -6.42 4.14 -12.68
N PRO A 179 -7.11 5.21 -12.30
CA PRO A 179 -8.48 5.46 -12.76
C PRO A 179 -8.57 5.55 -14.27
N ALA A 180 -9.76 5.33 -14.81
CA ALA A 180 -10.00 5.51 -16.24
C ALA A 180 -9.86 6.97 -16.66
N ILE A 181 -9.66 7.19 -17.95
CA ILE A 181 -9.61 8.54 -18.55
C ILE A 181 -10.82 9.35 -18.11
N ASN A 182 -10.62 10.60 -17.72
CA ASN A 182 -11.63 11.54 -17.21
C ASN A 182 -12.32 11.10 -15.89
N ALA A 183 -11.88 10.00 -15.27
CA ALA A 183 -12.36 9.56 -13.97
C ALA A 183 -11.38 9.81 -12.84
N GLU A 184 -10.15 10.22 -13.18
CA GLU A 184 -9.11 10.53 -12.20
C GLU A 184 -9.40 11.90 -11.55
N ASN A 185 -9.23 11.94 -10.23
CA ASN A 185 -9.40 13.16 -9.46
C ASN A 185 -8.62 12.99 -8.14
N ASP A 186 -7.75 13.94 -7.84
CA ASP A 186 -6.87 13.89 -6.68
C ASP A 186 -7.62 13.79 -5.34
N ASP A 187 -8.84 14.28 -5.27
CA ASP A 187 -9.66 14.21 -4.08
C ASP A 187 -10.58 12.98 -4.03
N HIS A 188 -11.29 12.68 -5.10
CA HIS A 188 -12.33 11.65 -5.05
C HIS A 188 -11.89 10.30 -5.58
N ASN A 189 -11.03 10.29 -6.58
CA ASN A 189 -10.61 9.07 -7.26
C ASN A 189 -9.14 9.12 -7.69
N PRO A 190 -8.20 9.29 -6.76
CA PRO A 190 -6.78 9.25 -7.08
C PRO A 190 -6.36 7.83 -7.45
N ALA A 191 -5.23 7.71 -8.14
CA ALA A 191 -4.59 6.42 -8.34
C ALA A 191 -4.22 5.78 -7.00
N ARG A 192 -4.38 4.47 -6.91
CA ARG A 192 -4.16 3.71 -5.67
C ARG A 192 -3.38 2.43 -5.91
N ILE A 193 -2.67 2.01 -4.90
CA ILE A 193 -2.14 0.64 -4.85
C ILE A 193 -3.30 -0.34 -5.07
N ALA A 194 -3.08 -1.38 -5.86
CA ALA A 194 -4.08 -2.42 -6.06
C ALA A 194 -4.43 -3.11 -4.72
N SER A 195 -5.71 -3.33 -4.50
CA SER A 195 -6.17 -4.02 -3.30
C SER A 195 -5.53 -5.41 -3.17
N ARG A 196 -5.27 -5.83 -1.94
CA ARG A 196 -4.56 -7.08 -1.68
C ARG A 196 -5.17 -7.86 -0.53
N HIS A 197 -5.12 -9.17 -0.67
CA HIS A 197 -5.37 -10.13 0.39
C HIS A 197 -4.07 -10.85 0.71
N LEU A 198 -3.67 -10.87 1.97
CA LEU A 198 -2.49 -11.56 2.45
C LEU A 198 -2.92 -12.60 3.49
N PHE A 199 -2.34 -13.78 3.40
CA PHE A 199 -2.64 -14.89 4.30
C PHE A 199 -1.34 -15.39 4.93
N ASP A 200 -1.34 -15.48 6.25
CA ASP A 200 -0.27 -16.10 7.02
C ASP A 200 -0.85 -17.26 7.81
N ILE A 201 -0.08 -18.32 7.99
CA ILE A 201 -0.47 -19.45 8.83
C ILE A 201 0.63 -19.73 9.85
N ALA A 202 0.22 -20.20 11.01
CA ALA A 202 1.16 -20.59 12.06
C ALA A 202 0.67 -21.88 12.76
N ALA A 203 1.62 -22.64 13.26
CA ALA A 203 1.35 -23.76 14.14
C ALA A 203 2.44 -23.78 15.22
N GLY A 204 2.06 -24.15 16.42
CA GLY A 204 3.00 -24.19 17.52
C GLY A 204 2.55 -25.08 18.67
N ASP A 205 3.45 -25.24 19.63
CA ASP A 205 3.19 -25.88 20.92
C ASP A 205 3.95 -25.11 21.98
N ASP A 206 3.27 -24.65 23.02
CA ASP A 206 3.85 -23.83 24.09
C ASP A 206 4.55 -24.67 25.17
N ASN A 207 4.38 -26.01 25.13
CA ASN A 207 5.03 -26.94 26.05
C ASN A 207 5.29 -28.29 25.37
N LEU A 208 6.17 -28.30 24.39
CA LEU A 208 6.48 -29.39 23.47
C LEU A 208 6.78 -30.72 24.20
N PHE A 209 7.47 -30.66 25.34
CA PHE A 209 7.85 -31.84 26.12
C PHE A 209 7.02 -32.04 27.40
N LYS A 210 5.94 -31.27 27.56
CA LYS A 210 5.03 -31.34 28.72
C LYS A 210 5.74 -31.20 30.07
N GLY A 211 6.79 -30.39 30.13
CA GLY A 211 7.53 -30.12 31.36
C GLY A 211 6.75 -29.21 32.31
N ASP A 212 6.89 -29.42 33.62
CA ASP A 212 6.22 -28.61 34.64
C ASP A 212 7.03 -27.34 34.97
N HIS A 213 8.33 -27.44 35.15
CA HIS A 213 9.20 -26.30 35.46
C HIS A 213 9.92 -25.76 34.23
N TYR A 214 10.39 -26.63 33.34
CA TYR A 214 11.09 -26.25 32.11
C TYR A 214 10.19 -26.50 30.93
N LYS A 215 9.81 -25.43 30.23
CA LYS A 215 8.92 -25.52 29.08
C LYS A 215 9.64 -25.11 27.81
N TRP A 216 9.54 -25.93 26.80
CA TRP A 216 10.02 -25.64 25.46
C TRP A 216 8.83 -25.30 24.58
N SER A 217 8.90 -24.18 23.91
CA SER A 217 7.92 -23.81 22.89
C SER A 217 8.53 -23.88 21.49
N LEU A 218 7.70 -24.24 20.52
CA LEU A 218 8.03 -24.20 19.10
C LEU A 218 6.91 -23.51 18.36
N THR A 219 7.26 -22.55 17.53
CA THR A 219 6.32 -21.91 16.60
C THR A 219 6.87 -21.95 15.20
N LEU A 220 6.11 -22.44 14.26
CA LEU A 220 6.38 -22.41 12.84
C LEU A 220 5.39 -21.46 12.19
N THR A 221 5.88 -20.52 11.37
CA THR A 221 5.03 -19.53 10.71
C THR A 221 5.38 -19.45 9.23
N VAL A 222 4.37 -19.47 8.38
CA VAL A 222 4.48 -19.16 6.95
C VAL A 222 3.81 -17.82 6.70
N ILE A 223 4.59 -16.82 6.37
CA ILE A 223 4.12 -15.48 6.02
C ILE A 223 3.84 -15.44 4.52
N ASN A 224 2.76 -14.75 4.12
CA ASN A 224 2.35 -14.60 2.73
C ASN A 224 2.29 -15.97 2.01
N VAL A 225 1.46 -16.88 2.50
CA VAL A 225 1.31 -18.27 2.00
C VAL A 225 1.11 -18.32 0.49
N THR A 226 0.32 -17.39 -0.04
CA THR A 226 0.01 -17.31 -1.47
C THR A 226 1.14 -16.77 -2.33
N ASN A 227 2.24 -16.31 -1.69
CA ASN A 227 3.35 -15.64 -2.35
C ASN A 227 2.89 -14.47 -3.24
N LYS A 228 1.93 -13.69 -2.73
CA LYS A 228 1.35 -12.55 -3.46
C LYS A 228 2.41 -11.47 -3.63
N LEU A 229 2.72 -11.12 -4.88
CA LEU A 229 3.47 -9.90 -5.19
C LEU A 229 2.51 -8.72 -5.13
N ALA A 230 2.78 -7.76 -4.26
CA ALA A 230 1.99 -6.56 -4.12
C ALA A 230 2.85 -5.42 -3.54
N LEU A 231 2.48 -4.19 -3.83
CA LEU A 231 3.06 -3.01 -3.20
C LEU A 231 2.39 -2.74 -1.86
N TYR A 232 3.17 -2.30 -0.90
CA TYR A 232 2.65 -1.67 0.32
C TYR A 232 2.41 -0.18 0.06
N ASN A 233 3.38 0.51 -0.51
CA ASN A 233 3.29 1.88 -1.00
C ASN A 233 4.07 2.04 -2.31
N PHE A 234 3.82 3.12 -3.03
CA PHE A 234 4.51 3.46 -4.26
C PHE A 234 4.83 4.96 -4.26
N LEU A 235 6.12 5.28 -4.36
CA LEU A 235 6.66 6.64 -4.36
C LEU A 235 6.03 7.53 -3.28
N SER A 236 5.82 6.93 -2.10
CA SER A 236 5.33 7.65 -0.93
C SER A 236 6.30 8.76 -0.56
N THR A 237 5.76 9.92 -0.24
CA THR A 237 6.54 11.11 0.16
C THR A 237 7.48 10.83 1.33
N PHE A 238 7.10 9.94 2.23
CA PHE A 238 7.86 9.68 3.45
C PHE A 238 8.66 8.37 3.43
N SER A 239 8.27 7.41 2.61
CA SER A 239 8.83 6.06 2.65
C SER A 239 9.24 5.48 1.30
N GLY A 240 8.96 6.15 0.18
CA GLY A 240 9.31 5.66 -1.14
C GLY A 240 8.46 4.46 -1.59
N THR A 241 9.06 3.51 -2.29
CA THR A 241 8.38 2.31 -2.80
C THR A 241 8.74 1.09 -1.97
N HIS A 242 7.74 0.38 -1.47
CA HIS A 242 7.92 -0.87 -0.72
C HIS A 242 6.96 -1.95 -1.19
N TYR A 243 7.50 -3.16 -1.30
CA TYR A 243 6.71 -4.36 -1.52
C TYR A 243 6.30 -5.03 -0.22
N VAL A 244 5.21 -5.77 -0.26
CA VAL A 244 4.89 -6.70 0.83
C VAL A 244 5.95 -7.80 0.90
N THR A 245 6.21 -8.28 2.11
CA THR A 245 7.16 -9.38 2.32
C THR A 245 6.78 -10.58 1.45
N PRO A 246 7.70 -11.13 0.66
CA PRO A 246 7.47 -12.37 -0.07
C PRO A 246 7.20 -13.52 0.90
N ARG A 247 6.78 -14.67 0.37
CA ARG A 247 6.57 -15.85 1.21
C ARG A 247 7.84 -16.19 1.98
N ALA A 248 7.71 -16.27 3.30
CA ALA A 248 8.79 -16.61 4.21
C ALA A 248 8.34 -17.68 5.19
N LEU A 249 9.25 -18.61 5.51
CA LEU A 249 9.08 -19.59 6.56
C LEU A 249 9.96 -19.18 7.73
N THR A 250 9.38 -19.09 8.91
CA THR A 250 10.11 -18.82 10.15
C THR A 250 9.87 -19.93 11.18
N ALA A 251 10.88 -20.23 11.96
CA ALA A 251 10.79 -21.12 13.11
C ALA A 251 11.34 -20.40 14.34
N GLN A 252 10.59 -20.44 15.43
CA GLN A 252 10.97 -19.86 16.71
C GLN A 252 10.95 -20.97 17.77
N ILE A 253 12.04 -21.09 18.51
CA ILE A 253 12.15 -21.97 19.66
C ILE A 253 12.29 -21.10 20.90
N GLY A 254 11.48 -21.35 21.90
CA GLY A 254 11.52 -20.68 23.20
C GLY A 254 11.82 -21.65 24.33
N PHE A 255 12.48 -21.16 25.36
CA PHE A 255 12.72 -21.87 26.61
C PHE A 255 12.28 -20.99 27.78
N HIS A 256 11.46 -21.57 28.65
CA HIS A 256 10.90 -20.91 29.83
C HIS A 256 11.22 -21.69 31.08
N PHE A 257 11.62 -21.02 32.12
CA PHE A 257 12.03 -21.59 33.42
C PHE A 257 11.40 -20.82 34.60
#